data_ed888c7b844b9da5924787a7c78ad568
#
_entry.id   ed888c7b844b9da5924787a7c78ad568
#
_cell.length_a   1.000
_cell.length_b   1.000
_cell.length_c   1.000
_cell.angle_alpha   90.00
_cell.angle_beta   90.00
_cell.angle_gamma   90.00
#
_symmetry.space_group_name_H-M   'P 1'
#
loop_
_entity.id
_entity.type
_entity.pdbx_description
1 polymer ?
#
loop_
_entity_poly.entity_id
_entity_poly.type
_entity_poly.pdbx_seq_one_letter_code
_entity_poly.pdbx_strand_id
1 'polypeptide(L)'
;MFRIQEVRARQVLDSRGNPTIEANVITQTAIGSAMVPSGASIGKYEAVELRDKGKQYHGMSVLNAVKNVNTAINKELKGVDVTRQAQIDHFLNNLDGTPNKSRLGANATLAVSLATSRVAALSVNAYLFEYLADKFQNKQLLLPIPFANIINGGKHAGNALDFQEFMIAPIKAKSFAEATQIASETYHELKSILLNKYGKTAINVGDEGGFAPPLTKAEQALNLITQALDNTGHKKTTKIAIDAAASEFYHKGHYLGKTREWLLDYYKTLTKSYPLISLEDPFEQNDFHMFTTITKELGKKVQIVADDLTVSNVYRINKALQFKAGNALLLKVNQIGTLTEAMQAARLALDHKWKVMVSHRSGETEDPYIADLAVGLGAGQIKLGAPCRSDRTSKYNQLLRIEEVLGKRARYARF
;
A
#
# COMPACT_ATOMS: atom_id res chain seq x y z
N MET A 1 10.37 30.93 11.14
CA MET A 1 9.14 30.20 11.46
C MET A 1 9.16 28.79 10.87
N PHE A 2 9.48 28.56 9.60
CA PHE A 2 9.45 27.26 8.91
C PHE A 2 10.78 26.47 8.91
N ARG A 3 11.78 26.92 9.68
CA ARG A 3 13.10 26.26 9.70
C ARG A 3 13.13 25.09 10.69
N ILE A 4 13.70 23.98 10.27
CA ILE A 4 13.94 22.80 11.10
C ILE A 4 14.89 23.19 12.24
N GLN A 5 14.46 22.98 13.46
CA GLN A 5 15.29 23.15 14.66
C GLN A 5 15.96 21.81 15.03
N GLU A 6 15.21 20.74 14.94
CA GLU A 6 15.66 19.39 15.29
C GLU A 6 14.91 18.33 14.49
N VAL A 7 15.60 17.25 14.17
CA VAL A 7 15.03 16.00 13.69
C VAL A 7 15.38 14.91 14.68
N ARG A 8 14.36 14.22 15.20
CA ARG A 8 14.52 13.18 16.23
C ARG A 8 13.75 11.93 15.84
N ALA A 9 14.34 10.77 16.01
CA ALA A 9 13.69 9.49 15.79
C ALA A 9 13.77 8.58 17.01
N ARG A 10 12.85 7.61 17.04
CA ARG A 10 12.83 6.51 18.00
C ARG A 10 12.40 5.21 17.33
N GLN A 11 12.75 4.10 17.98
CA GLN A 11 12.21 2.79 17.63
C GLN A 11 10.83 2.64 18.26
N VAL A 12 9.87 2.19 17.46
CA VAL A 12 8.50 1.84 17.87
C VAL A 12 8.16 0.46 17.33
N LEU A 13 6.96 -0.08 17.58
CA LEU A 13 6.54 -1.39 17.07
C LEU A 13 5.56 -1.24 15.92
N ASP A 14 5.67 -2.11 14.92
CA ASP A 14 4.67 -2.31 13.89
C ASP A 14 3.52 -3.22 14.36
N SER A 15 2.51 -3.43 13.52
CA SER A 15 1.33 -4.25 13.82
C SER A 15 1.62 -5.74 14.07
N ARG A 16 2.85 -6.19 13.75
CA ARG A 16 3.32 -7.56 14.00
C ARG A 16 4.21 -7.65 15.24
N GLY A 17 4.40 -6.54 15.97
CA GLY A 17 5.30 -6.46 17.12
C GLY A 17 6.78 -6.38 16.74
N ASN A 18 7.11 -6.14 15.47
CA ASN A 18 8.49 -5.91 15.04
C ASN A 18 8.86 -4.43 15.16
N PRO A 19 10.11 -4.12 15.49
CA PRO A 19 10.59 -2.76 15.50
C PRO A 19 10.45 -2.07 14.15
N THR A 20 10.04 -0.81 14.19
CA THR A 20 10.10 0.13 13.08
C THR A 20 10.50 1.51 13.60
N ILE A 21 10.54 2.52 12.74
CA ILE A 21 11.01 3.86 13.08
C ILE A 21 9.87 4.87 13.05
N GLU A 22 9.82 5.73 14.07
CA GLU A 22 9.08 6.98 14.08
C GLU A 22 10.06 8.14 14.07
N ALA A 23 9.83 9.14 13.22
CA ALA A 23 10.60 10.39 13.22
C ALA A 23 9.70 11.59 13.52
N ASN A 24 10.27 12.56 14.26
CA ASN A 24 9.72 13.87 14.51
C ASN A 24 10.59 14.92 13.82
N VAL A 25 9.96 15.81 13.05
CA VAL A 25 10.60 17.04 12.56
C VAL A 25 10.01 18.21 13.31
N ILE A 26 10.88 18.99 13.94
CA ILE A 26 10.52 20.05 14.90
C ILE A 26 10.91 21.38 14.33
N THR A 27 9.96 22.31 14.27
CA THR A 27 10.15 23.74 13.98
C THR A 27 9.90 24.57 15.23
N GLN A 28 9.99 25.88 15.14
CA GLN A 28 9.64 26.77 16.24
C GLN A 28 8.18 26.68 16.65
N THR A 29 7.28 26.35 15.74
CA THR A 29 5.82 26.46 15.94
C THR A 29 5.06 25.15 15.84
N ALA A 30 5.69 24.07 15.32
CA ALA A 30 5.00 22.80 15.06
C ALA A 30 5.96 21.62 15.15
N ILE A 31 5.36 20.43 15.38
CA ILE A 31 6.03 19.13 15.33
C ILE A 31 5.23 18.25 14.36
N GLY A 32 5.90 17.71 13.36
CA GLY A 32 5.36 16.67 12.48
C GLY A 32 5.97 15.33 12.83
N SER A 33 5.14 14.29 12.98
CA SER A 33 5.58 12.93 13.29
C SER A 33 5.14 11.98 12.19
N ALA A 34 5.96 10.98 11.88
CA ALA A 34 5.59 9.90 10.96
C ALA A 34 6.23 8.58 11.34
N MET A 35 5.47 7.50 11.17
CA MET A 35 5.93 6.12 11.33
C MET A 35 6.02 5.43 9.97
N VAL A 36 6.97 4.51 9.83
CA VAL A 36 7.21 3.80 8.56
C VAL A 36 6.71 2.36 8.66
N PRO A 37 5.90 1.89 7.68
CA PRO A 37 5.49 0.50 7.61
C PRO A 37 6.62 -0.42 7.12
N SER A 38 6.45 -1.74 7.34
CA SER A 38 7.41 -2.79 6.95
C SER A 38 6.70 -3.94 6.23
N GLY A 39 7.27 -4.46 5.14
CA GLY A 39 6.70 -5.61 4.42
C GLY A 39 7.01 -6.96 5.05
N ALA A 40 6.12 -7.96 4.88
CA ALA A 40 6.43 -9.38 5.10
C ALA A 40 7.03 -9.99 3.83
N SER A 41 6.46 -9.68 2.68
CA SER A 41 7.01 -9.92 1.37
C SER A 41 7.79 -8.69 0.94
N ILE A 42 9.04 -8.86 0.49
CA ILE A 42 9.93 -7.77 0.08
C ILE A 42 10.38 -8.05 -1.35
N GLY A 43 10.00 -7.16 -2.27
CA GLY A 43 10.47 -7.21 -3.65
C GLY A 43 11.99 -7.04 -3.72
N LYS A 44 12.65 -7.81 -4.58
CA LYS A 44 14.12 -7.82 -4.72
C LYS A 44 14.74 -6.45 -4.96
N TYR A 45 13.98 -5.53 -5.51
CA TYR A 45 14.45 -4.21 -5.97
C TYR A 45 13.97 -3.06 -5.08
N GLU A 46 13.32 -3.36 -3.95
CA GLU A 46 12.95 -2.34 -2.97
C GLU A 46 14.17 -1.66 -2.36
N ALA A 47 13.99 -0.41 -1.93
CA ALA A 47 14.99 0.29 -1.13
C ALA A 47 15.18 -0.44 0.22
N VAL A 48 16.40 -0.38 0.74
CA VAL A 48 16.82 -1.19 1.89
C VAL A 48 16.21 -0.67 3.19
N GLU A 49 15.39 -1.49 3.83
CA GLU A 49 15.02 -1.30 5.23
C GLU A 49 16.21 -1.69 6.11
N LEU A 50 16.83 -0.71 6.76
CA LEU A 50 18.02 -0.95 7.58
C LEU A 50 17.65 -1.63 8.90
N ARG A 51 18.12 -2.88 9.08
CA ARG A 51 17.98 -3.70 10.28
C ARG A 51 19.33 -3.95 10.91
N ASP A 52 19.38 -4.02 12.27
CA ASP A 52 20.66 -4.08 13.02
C ASP A 52 21.33 -5.46 12.95
N LYS A 53 20.59 -6.52 12.58
CA LYS A 53 21.09 -7.92 12.47
C LYS A 53 21.74 -8.46 13.76
N GLY A 54 21.51 -7.81 14.91
CA GLY A 54 22.00 -8.23 16.22
C GLY A 54 21.06 -9.23 16.91
N LYS A 55 21.28 -9.47 18.21
CA LYS A 55 20.41 -10.38 19.01
C LYS A 55 19.06 -9.78 19.39
N GLN A 56 19.01 -8.44 19.55
CA GLN A 56 17.78 -7.75 19.96
C GLN A 56 16.69 -7.91 18.91
N TYR A 57 15.46 -8.18 19.35
CA TYR A 57 14.31 -8.42 18.48
C TYR A 57 14.61 -9.45 17.37
N HIS A 58 15.39 -10.50 17.68
CA HIS A 58 15.82 -11.50 16.70
C HIS A 58 16.48 -10.92 15.43
N GLY A 59 17.22 -9.84 15.57
CA GLY A 59 17.87 -9.14 14.45
C GLY A 59 17.02 -8.09 13.73
N MET A 60 15.79 -7.86 14.22
CA MET A 60 14.84 -6.94 13.59
C MET A 60 14.89 -5.51 14.14
N SER A 61 15.78 -5.21 15.11
CA SER A 61 15.97 -3.86 15.66
C SER A 61 16.36 -2.85 14.57
N VAL A 62 16.03 -1.57 14.77
CA VAL A 62 16.29 -0.46 13.81
C VAL A 62 17.09 0.68 14.44
N LEU A 63 17.85 0.40 15.50
CA LEU A 63 18.59 1.44 16.24
C LEU A 63 19.68 2.12 15.41
N ASN A 64 20.27 1.45 14.42
CA ASN A 64 21.20 2.08 13.48
C ASN A 64 20.47 3.10 12.58
N ALA A 65 19.28 2.80 12.10
CA ALA A 65 18.46 3.77 11.37
C ALA A 65 18.07 4.96 12.26
N VAL A 66 17.66 4.71 13.50
CA VAL A 66 17.39 5.75 14.51
C VAL A 66 18.62 6.63 14.75
N LYS A 67 19.80 6.02 14.92
CA LYS A 67 21.06 6.74 15.09
C LYS A 67 21.37 7.63 13.87
N ASN A 68 21.17 7.13 12.65
CA ASN A 68 21.38 7.89 11.42
C ASN A 68 20.48 9.14 11.38
N VAL A 69 19.21 9.03 11.79
CA VAL A 69 18.32 10.18 11.89
C VAL A 69 18.81 11.17 12.94
N ASN A 70 19.09 10.70 14.16
CA ASN A 70 19.45 11.55 15.31
C ASN A 70 20.81 12.23 15.16
N THR A 71 21.65 11.77 14.23
CA THR A 71 22.99 12.32 14.01
C THR A 71 23.14 12.96 12.63
N ALA A 72 23.40 12.17 11.60
CA ALA A 72 23.73 12.67 10.26
C ALA A 72 22.59 13.46 9.64
N ILE A 73 21.35 12.91 9.65
CA ILE A 73 20.19 13.58 9.06
C ILE A 73 19.81 14.84 9.83
N ASN A 74 19.78 14.77 11.18
CA ASN A 74 19.49 15.94 12.01
C ASN A 74 20.50 17.07 11.77
N LYS A 75 21.80 16.75 11.66
CA LYS A 75 22.85 17.74 11.36
C LYS A 75 22.63 18.40 10.00
N GLU A 76 22.33 17.62 8.96
CA GLU A 76 22.17 18.09 7.57
C GLU A 76 20.94 18.97 7.41
N LEU A 77 19.83 18.62 8.06
CA LEU A 77 18.56 19.31 7.86
C LEU A 77 18.34 20.51 8.78
N LYS A 78 19.18 20.74 9.79
CA LYS A 78 19.05 21.87 10.71
C LYS A 78 19.09 23.20 9.96
N GLY A 79 18.07 24.04 10.17
CA GLY A 79 17.95 25.34 9.51
C GLY A 79 17.32 25.32 8.12
N VAL A 80 17.06 24.13 7.54
CA VAL A 80 16.35 23.98 6.26
C VAL A 80 14.87 24.32 6.43
N ASP A 81 14.27 24.93 5.41
CA ASP A 81 12.84 25.26 5.37
C ASP A 81 12.00 24.01 5.08
N VAL A 82 11.08 23.64 6.01
CA VAL A 82 10.24 22.44 5.91
C VAL A 82 9.30 22.45 4.69
N THR A 83 8.98 23.61 4.11
CA THR A 83 8.11 23.71 2.94
C THR A 83 8.78 23.26 1.63
N ARG A 84 10.09 23.07 1.66
CA ARG A 84 10.93 22.67 0.52
C ARG A 84 11.11 21.15 0.46
N GLN A 85 10.00 20.40 0.41
CA GLN A 85 10.00 18.94 0.44
C GLN A 85 11.01 18.29 -0.52
N ALA A 86 10.97 18.68 -1.80
CA ALA A 86 11.85 18.10 -2.81
C ALA A 86 13.35 18.35 -2.52
N GLN A 87 13.70 19.51 -1.94
CA GLN A 87 15.06 19.82 -1.54
C GLN A 87 15.49 18.96 -0.35
N ILE A 88 14.61 18.76 0.63
CA ILE A 88 14.88 17.91 1.80
C ILE A 88 15.10 16.47 1.37
N ASP A 89 14.22 15.92 0.53
CA ASP A 89 14.34 14.56 0.02
C ASP A 89 15.62 14.40 -0.84
N HIS A 90 16.00 15.41 -1.58
CA HIS A 90 17.28 15.45 -2.31
C HIS A 90 18.49 15.41 -1.35
N PHE A 91 18.46 16.17 -0.24
CA PHE A 91 19.51 16.10 0.78
C PHE A 91 19.59 14.70 1.41
N LEU A 92 18.44 14.07 1.72
CA LEU A 92 18.40 12.71 2.26
C LEU A 92 19.03 11.70 1.29
N ASN A 93 18.69 11.80 -0.01
CA ASN A 93 19.21 10.92 -1.05
C ASN A 93 20.72 11.11 -1.26
N ASN A 94 21.20 12.34 -1.30
CA ASN A 94 22.61 12.65 -1.44
C ASN A 94 23.42 12.23 -0.20
N LEU A 95 22.85 12.44 1.00
CA LEU A 95 23.47 12.03 2.26
C LEU A 95 23.59 10.51 2.33
N ASP A 96 22.61 9.74 1.81
CA ASP A 96 22.73 8.29 1.66
C ASP A 96 23.76 7.91 0.58
N GLY A 97 23.70 8.49 -0.58
CA GLY A 97 24.64 8.30 -1.70
C GLY A 97 24.61 6.92 -2.34
N THR A 98 23.64 6.05 -2.00
CA THR A 98 23.48 4.73 -2.62
C THR A 98 22.16 4.64 -3.40
N PRO A 99 22.11 3.82 -4.48
CA PRO A 99 20.90 3.74 -5.32
C PRO A 99 19.67 3.21 -4.58
N ASN A 100 19.87 2.41 -3.52
CA ASN A 100 18.81 1.72 -2.79
C ASN A 100 18.73 2.12 -1.30
N LYS A 101 19.34 3.25 -0.92
CA LYS A 101 19.35 3.78 0.46
C LYS A 101 19.92 2.82 1.51
N SER A 102 20.91 2.01 1.10
CA SER A 102 21.52 1.00 1.98
C SER A 102 22.40 1.56 3.08
N ARG A 103 22.86 2.84 2.99
CA ARG A 103 23.75 3.45 3.98
C ARG A 103 22.99 4.01 5.18
N LEU A 104 21.94 4.80 4.95
CA LEU A 104 21.12 5.39 6.02
C LEU A 104 19.93 4.51 6.39
N GLY A 105 19.40 3.79 5.41
CA GLY A 105 18.16 3.03 5.47
C GLY A 105 16.98 3.81 4.88
N ALA A 106 16.21 3.15 4.00
CA ALA A 106 14.98 3.72 3.45
C ALA A 106 13.94 4.01 4.54
N ASN A 107 13.93 3.23 5.61
CA ASN A 107 13.11 3.49 6.81
C ASN A 107 13.49 4.81 7.50
N ALA A 108 14.79 5.13 7.61
CA ALA A 108 15.25 6.39 8.18
C ALA A 108 14.90 7.59 7.30
N THR A 109 15.19 7.50 5.99
CA THR A 109 14.94 8.60 5.04
C THR A 109 13.45 8.86 4.90
N LEU A 110 12.62 7.80 4.78
CA LEU A 110 11.19 7.94 4.64
C LEU A 110 10.53 8.53 5.88
N ALA A 111 10.87 8.06 7.09
CA ALA A 111 10.30 8.60 8.32
C ALA A 111 10.46 10.13 8.41
N VAL A 112 11.65 10.62 8.08
CA VAL A 112 11.94 12.07 8.06
C VAL A 112 11.21 12.78 6.93
N SER A 113 11.18 12.20 5.75
CA SER A 113 10.49 12.78 4.58
C SER A 113 8.99 12.97 4.84
N LEU A 114 8.31 11.95 5.39
CA LEU A 114 6.89 12.01 5.73
C LEU A 114 6.63 12.98 6.90
N ALA A 115 7.44 12.95 7.96
CA ALA A 115 7.33 13.87 9.09
C ALA A 115 7.51 15.34 8.64
N THR A 116 8.41 15.57 7.66
CA THR A 116 8.62 16.90 7.08
C THR A 116 7.36 17.43 6.40
N SER A 117 6.68 16.63 5.59
CA SER A 117 5.43 17.07 4.94
C SER A 117 4.33 17.39 5.95
N ARG A 118 4.25 16.66 7.05
CA ARG A 118 3.30 16.95 8.14
C ARG A 118 3.59 18.26 8.85
N VAL A 119 4.83 18.48 9.26
CA VAL A 119 5.17 19.74 9.93
C VAL A 119 5.03 20.91 8.96
N ALA A 120 5.30 20.71 7.68
CA ALA A 120 5.09 21.75 6.67
C ALA A 120 3.60 22.10 6.52
N ALA A 121 2.72 21.11 6.42
CA ALA A 121 1.27 21.30 6.38
C ALA A 121 0.78 22.08 7.61
N LEU A 122 1.18 21.65 8.82
CA LEU A 122 0.87 22.34 10.08
C LEU A 122 1.39 23.80 10.07
N SER A 123 2.61 24.01 9.59
CA SER A 123 3.24 25.34 9.58
C SER A 123 2.53 26.34 8.65
N VAL A 124 1.90 25.85 7.57
CA VAL A 124 1.09 26.69 6.66
C VAL A 124 -0.42 26.64 6.98
N ASN A 125 -0.80 26.04 8.11
CA ASN A 125 -2.19 25.87 8.56
C ASN A 125 -3.09 25.19 7.53
N ALA A 126 -2.59 24.12 6.90
CA ALA A 126 -3.32 23.32 5.93
C ALA A 126 -3.54 21.89 6.45
N TYR A 127 -4.58 21.22 5.99
CA TYR A 127 -4.69 19.77 6.14
C TYR A 127 -3.61 19.07 5.33
N LEU A 128 -3.13 17.91 5.80
CA LEU A 128 -2.05 17.19 5.14
C LEU A 128 -2.41 16.82 3.68
N PHE A 129 -3.62 16.31 3.44
CA PHE A 129 -4.06 15.97 2.08
C PHE A 129 -4.12 17.18 1.14
N GLU A 130 -4.46 18.39 1.63
CA GLU A 130 -4.46 19.62 0.83
C GLU A 130 -3.03 20.07 0.51
N TYR A 131 -2.14 20.00 1.51
CA TYR A 131 -0.71 20.30 1.31
C TYR A 131 -0.07 19.34 0.30
N LEU A 132 -0.36 18.05 0.40
CA LEU A 132 0.12 17.04 -0.56
C LEU A 132 -0.44 17.28 -1.96
N ALA A 133 -1.70 17.68 -2.08
CA ALA A 133 -2.32 18.04 -3.36
C ALA A 133 -1.64 19.25 -4.01
N ASP A 134 -1.32 20.28 -3.23
CA ASP A 134 -0.55 21.44 -3.71
C ASP A 134 0.81 21.01 -4.25
N LYS A 135 1.58 20.22 -3.47
CA LYS A 135 2.90 19.73 -3.89
C LYS A 135 2.84 18.84 -5.13
N PHE A 136 1.80 18.04 -5.25
CA PHE A 136 1.55 17.19 -6.42
C PHE A 136 0.89 17.94 -7.59
N GLN A 137 0.45 19.20 -7.37
CA GLN A 137 -0.34 19.97 -8.34
C GLN A 137 -1.63 19.26 -8.76
N ASN A 138 -2.24 18.55 -7.81
CA ASN A 138 -3.53 17.91 -8.02
C ASN A 138 -4.68 18.89 -7.75
N LYS A 139 -5.58 19.03 -8.72
CA LYS A 139 -6.76 19.90 -8.62
C LYS A 139 -8.03 19.17 -8.19
N GLN A 140 -8.00 17.84 -8.13
CA GLN A 140 -9.16 17.01 -7.83
C GLN A 140 -8.92 16.13 -6.59
N LEU A 141 -9.46 16.56 -5.46
CA LEU A 141 -9.43 15.78 -4.24
C LEU A 141 -10.49 14.68 -4.32
N LEU A 142 -10.04 13.42 -4.55
CA LEU A 142 -10.90 12.26 -4.69
C LEU A 142 -10.76 11.36 -3.47
N LEU A 143 -11.91 10.99 -2.86
CA LEU A 143 -11.97 9.89 -1.91
C LEU A 143 -11.73 8.58 -2.69
N PRO A 144 -10.69 7.81 -2.36
CA PRO A 144 -10.33 6.63 -3.14
C PRO A 144 -11.29 5.46 -2.91
N ILE A 145 -11.41 4.59 -3.92
CA ILE A 145 -12.07 3.29 -3.78
C ILE A 145 -11.19 2.41 -2.87
N PRO A 146 -11.70 1.90 -1.73
CA PRO A 146 -10.95 0.97 -0.89
C PRO A 146 -10.93 -0.43 -1.52
N PHE A 147 -9.74 -0.99 -1.67
CA PHE A 147 -9.52 -2.41 -1.94
C PHE A 147 -9.27 -3.08 -0.59
N ALA A 148 -10.34 -3.65 -0.03
CA ALA A 148 -10.36 -4.21 1.31
C ALA A 148 -10.05 -5.71 1.28
N ASN A 149 -8.89 -6.12 1.78
CA ASN A 149 -8.48 -7.52 1.83
C ASN A 149 -9.22 -8.27 2.95
N ILE A 150 -10.21 -9.09 2.60
CA ILE A 150 -11.09 -9.78 3.57
C ILE A 150 -10.80 -11.27 3.74
N ILE A 151 -10.01 -11.88 2.84
CA ILE A 151 -9.42 -13.22 3.02
C ILE A 151 -7.93 -13.16 2.71
N ASN A 152 -7.11 -13.59 3.66
CA ASN A 152 -5.67 -13.72 3.53
C ASN A 152 -5.26 -15.15 3.18
N GLY A 153 -4.24 -15.27 2.35
CA GLY A 153 -3.51 -16.49 2.04
C GLY A 153 -2.00 -16.23 1.93
N GLY A 154 -1.27 -17.12 1.26
CA GLY A 154 0.16 -16.98 1.03
C GLY A 154 0.95 -16.68 2.30
N LYS A 155 1.87 -15.73 2.24
CA LYS A 155 2.68 -15.28 3.40
C LYS A 155 1.90 -14.49 4.46
N HIS A 156 0.69 -13.99 4.14
CA HIS A 156 -0.12 -13.20 5.05
C HIS A 156 -1.00 -14.04 5.98
N ALA A 157 -1.02 -15.38 5.80
CA ALA A 157 -1.84 -16.29 6.59
C ALA A 157 -1.19 -17.65 6.77
N GLY A 158 -1.60 -18.40 7.80
CA GLY A 158 -1.15 -19.76 8.07
C GLY A 158 -2.01 -20.84 7.40
N ASN A 159 -2.70 -20.53 6.27
CA ASN A 159 -3.51 -21.50 5.52
C ASN A 159 -2.78 -21.98 4.25
N ALA A 160 -3.44 -22.82 3.44
CA ALA A 160 -2.87 -23.42 2.24
C ALA A 160 -3.33 -22.73 0.93
N LEU A 161 -3.80 -21.49 1.00
CA LEU A 161 -4.08 -20.70 -0.18
C LEU A 161 -2.77 -20.21 -0.81
N ASP A 162 -2.59 -20.43 -2.11
CA ASP A 162 -1.41 -19.95 -2.83
C ASP A 162 -1.45 -18.44 -3.06
N PHE A 163 -2.62 -17.88 -3.40
CA PHE A 163 -2.80 -16.44 -3.60
C PHE A 163 -2.89 -15.70 -2.28
N GLN A 164 -2.24 -14.55 -2.22
CA GLN A 164 -1.99 -13.83 -0.98
C GLN A 164 -3.19 -13.06 -0.45
N GLU A 165 -3.99 -12.44 -1.35
CA GLU A 165 -5.08 -11.58 -0.93
C GLU A 165 -6.31 -11.69 -1.85
N PHE A 166 -7.48 -11.70 -1.20
CA PHE A 166 -8.77 -11.64 -1.85
C PHE A 166 -9.53 -10.42 -1.31
N MET A 167 -9.66 -9.43 -2.19
CA MET A 167 -10.17 -8.10 -1.84
C MET A 167 -11.56 -7.86 -2.40
N ILE A 168 -12.33 -7.01 -1.71
CA ILE A 168 -13.54 -6.40 -2.24
C ILE A 168 -13.31 -4.92 -2.53
N ALA A 169 -13.95 -4.40 -3.60
CA ALA A 169 -13.87 -3.01 -4.01
C ALA A 169 -15.29 -2.47 -4.29
N PRO A 170 -15.83 -1.60 -3.44
CA PRO A 170 -17.17 -1.00 -3.60
C PRO A 170 -17.17 0.11 -4.67
N ILE A 171 -17.01 -0.27 -5.96
CA ILE A 171 -16.78 0.67 -7.07
C ILE A 171 -17.99 1.56 -7.42
N LYS A 172 -19.19 1.23 -6.95
CA LYS A 172 -20.40 2.01 -7.19
C LYS A 172 -20.98 2.65 -5.93
N ALA A 173 -20.21 2.70 -4.84
CA ALA A 173 -20.61 3.48 -3.68
C ALA A 173 -20.72 4.98 -4.06
N LYS A 174 -21.58 5.70 -3.37
CA LYS A 174 -21.83 7.13 -3.62
C LYS A 174 -20.89 8.02 -2.81
N SER A 175 -20.31 7.47 -1.74
CA SER A 175 -19.43 8.14 -0.78
C SER A 175 -18.42 7.16 -0.20
N PHE A 176 -17.38 7.66 0.44
CA PHE A 176 -16.44 6.81 1.16
C PHE A 176 -17.10 6.17 2.40
N ALA A 177 -18.01 6.89 3.05
CA ALA A 177 -18.83 6.35 4.16
C ALA A 177 -19.65 5.13 3.72
N GLU A 178 -20.35 5.20 2.57
CA GLU A 178 -21.08 4.06 2.01
C GLU A 178 -20.13 2.92 1.64
N ALA A 179 -18.96 3.22 1.04
CA ALA A 179 -17.97 2.21 0.71
C ALA A 179 -17.45 1.47 1.96
N THR A 180 -17.23 2.20 3.05
CA THR A 180 -16.82 1.64 4.35
C THR A 180 -17.91 0.78 4.95
N GLN A 181 -19.18 1.21 4.89
CA GLN A 181 -20.34 0.43 5.32
C GLN A 181 -20.41 -0.90 4.55
N ILE A 182 -20.37 -0.85 3.21
CA ILE A 182 -20.37 -2.05 2.35
C ILE A 182 -19.24 -3.00 2.72
N ALA A 183 -18.03 -2.49 2.92
CA ALA A 183 -16.88 -3.30 3.30
C ALA A 183 -17.09 -3.97 4.66
N SER A 184 -17.58 -3.25 5.65
CA SER A 184 -17.83 -3.76 7.00
C SER A 184 -18.95 -4.81 7.02
N GLU A 185 -20.09 -4.53 6.38
CA GLU A 185 -21.22 -5.47 6.33
C GLU A 185 -20.83 -6.77 5.61
N THR A 186 -20.11 -6.67 4.48
CA THR A 186 -19.62 -7.87 3.75
C THR A 186 -18.61 -8.65 4.59
N TYR A 187 -17.71 -7.96 5.31
CA TYR A 187 -16.72 -8.60 6.19
C TYR A 187 -17.41 -9.36 7.32
N HIS A 188 -18.41 -8.79 7.98
CA HIS A 188 -19.14 -9.46 9.06
C HIS A 188 -19.99 -10.62 8.56
N GLU A 189 -20.62 -10.51 7.40
CA GLU A 189 -21.36 -11.61 6.79
C GLU A 189 -20.41 -12.77 6.43
N LEU A 190 -19.25 -12.46 5.83
CA LEU A 190 -18.21 -13.45 5.56
C LEU A 190 -17.76 -14.17 6.85
N LYS A 191 -17.60 -13.43 7.96
CA LYS A 191 -17.30 -14.01 9.28
C LYS A 191 -18.37 -15.04 9.69
N SER A 192 -19.63 -14.72 9.53
CA SER A 192 -20.73 -15.61 9.86
C SER A 192 -20.73 -16.88 9.00
N ILE A 193 -20.52 -16.75 7.69
CA ILE A 193 -20.40 -17.87 6.75
C ILE A 193 -19.22 -18.77 7.15
N LEU A 194 -18.04 -18.20 7.42
CA LEU A 194 -16.84 -18.94 7.79
C LEU A 194 -17.01 -19.68 9.13
N LEU A 195 -17.59 -19.01 10.12
CA LEU A 195 -17.87 -19.60 11.43
C LEU A 195 -18.78 -20.82 11.31
N ASN A 196 -19.86 -20.71 10.53
CA ASN A 196 -20.82 -21.78 10.33
C ASN A 196 -20.26 -22.97 9.54
N LYS A 197 -19.40 -22.69 8.55
CA LYS A 197 -18.89 -23.73 7.65
C LYS A 197 -17.63 -24.41 8.15
N TYR A 198 -16.75 -23.68 8.81
CA TYR A 198 -15.40 -24.15 9.17
C TYR A 198 -15.09 -24.02 10.68
N GLY A 199 -16.00 -23.47 11.48
CA GLY A 199 -15.82 -23.31 12.92
C GLY A 199 -14.99 -22.09 13.33
N LYS A 200 -14.72 -21.99 14.64
CA LYS A 200 -14.13 -20.79 15.27
C LYS A 200 -12.73 -20.43 14.78
N THR A 201 -11.91 -21.39 14.40
CA THR A 201 -10.54 -21.14 13.93
C THR A 201 -10.49 -20.42 12.57
N ALA A 202 -11.53 -20.61 11.74
CA ALA A 202 -11.62 -20.01 10.41
C ALA A 202 -11.85 -18.49 10.43
N ILE A 203 -12.21 -17.91 11.57
CA ILE A 203 -12.39 -16.48 11.74
C ILE A 203 -11.19 -15.79 12.40
N ASN A 204 -10.08 -16.49 12.61
CA ASN A 204 -8.80 -15.88 12.93
C ASN A 204 -8.33 -15.04 11.73
N VAL A 205 -7.65 -13.93 12.01
CA VAL A 205 -7.25 -12.97 10.99
C VAL A 205 -5.75 -13.07 10.73
N GLY A 206 -5.36 -12.83 9.48
CA GLY A 206 -3.97 -12.64 9.06
C GLY A 206 -3.44 -11.25 9.39
N ASP A 207 -2.25 -10.95 8.86
CA ASP A 207 -1.53 -9.69 9.10
C ASP A 207 -2.34 -8.45 8.71
N GLU A 208 -3.19 -8.55 7.70
CA GLU A 208 -3.96 -7.44 7.15
C GLU A 208 -5.42 -7.38 7.59
N GLY A 209 -5.77 -8.18 8.59
CA GLY A 209 -7.12 -8.21 9.15
C GLY A 209 -8.12 -9.08 8.38
N GLY A 210 -7.76 -9.59 7.19
CA GLY A 210 -8.56 -10.58 6.46
C GLY A 210 -8.57 -11.93 7.17
N PHE A 211 -9.64 -12.71 7.01
CA PHE A 211 -9.74 -14.04 7.63
C PHE A 211 -8.75 -15.02 7.00
N ALA A 212 -8.29 -15.99 7.78
CA ALA A 212 -7.39 -17.06 7.37
C ALA A 212 -8.06 -18.46 7.45
N PRO A 213 -9.15 -18.69 6.69
CA PRO A 213 -9.86 -19.97 6.73
C PRO A 213 -9.01 -21.11 6.12
N PRO A 214 -9.30 -22.40 6.44
CA PRO A 214 -8.56 -23.55 5.95
C PRO A 214 -8.93 -23.89 4.50
N LEU A 215 -8.66 -22.95 3.59
CA LEU A 215 -8.90 -23.08 2.16
C LEU A 215 -7.61 -23.47 1.43
N THR A 216 -7.78 -24.13 0.28
CA THR A 216 -6.65 -24.62 -0.55
C THR A 216 -6.71 -24.15 -2.00
N LYS A 217 -7.83 -23.50 -2.42
CA LYS A 217 -8.03 -23.04 -3.80
C LYS A 217 -8.64 -21.65 -3.82
N ALA A 218 -8.22 -20.83 -4.79
CA ALA A 218 -8.74 -19.48 -4.97
C ALA A 218 -10.26 -19.45 -5.18
N GLU A 219 -10.82 -20.43 -5.92
CA GLU A 219 -12.26 -20.50 -6.17
C GLU A 219 -13.08 -20.65 -4.89
N GLN A 220 -12.53 -21.32 -3.87
CA GLN A 220 -13.21 -21.45 -2.58
C GLN A 220 -13.36 -20.10 -1.89
N ALA A 221 -12.30 -19.27 -1.90
CA ALA A 221 -12.32 -17.92 -1.37
C ALA A 221 -13.28 -17.02 -2.17
N LEU A 222 -13.22 -17.07 -3.50
CA LEU A 222 -14.08 -16.28 -4.38
C LEU A 222 -15.57 -16.64 -4.24
N ASN A 223 -15.90 -17.92 -4.06
CA ASN A 223 -17.27 -18.37 -3.80
C ASN A 223 -17.81 -17.83 -2.47
N LEU A 224 -17.01 -17.87 -1.40
CA LEU A 224 -17.40 -17.36 -0.08
C LEU A 224 -17.61 -15.85 -0.10
N ILE A 225 -16.73 -15.09 -0.76
CA ILE A 225 -16.87 -13.64 -0.94
C ILE A 225 -18.12 -13.33 -1.77
N THR A 226 -18.35 -14.06 -2.87
CA THR A 226 -19.53 -13.88 -3.71
C THR A 226 -20.81 -14.15 -2.92
N GLN A 227 -20.84 -15.20 -2.11
CA GLN A 227 -21.95 -15.50 -1.22
C GLN A 227 -22.18 -14.38 -0.18
N ALA A 228 -21.11 -13.84 0.44
CA ALA A 228 -21.26 -12.74 1.39
C ALA A 228 -21.80 -11.46 0.73
N LEU A 229 -21.35 -11.15 -0.49
CA LEU A 229 -21.86 -10.03 -1.28
C LEU A 229 -23.33 -10.23 -1.70
N ASP A 230 -23.74 -11.45 -2.02
CA ASP A 230 -25.14 -11.77 -2.33
C ASP A 230 -26.03 -11.62 -1.09
N ASN A 231 -25.64 -12.19 0.04
CA ASN A 231 -26.40 -12.15 1.28
C ASN A 231 -26.61 -10.71 1.81
N THR A 232 -25.61 -9.84 1.63
CA THR A 232 -25.69 -8.42 2.03
C THR A 232 -26.35 -7.52 0.97
N GLY A 233 -26.65 -8.04 -0.22
CA GLY A 233 -27.22 -7.27 -1.32
C GLY A 233 -26.23 -6.35 -2.05
N HIS A 234 -24.91 -6.46 -1.75
CA HIS A 234 -23.87 -5.56 -2.30
C HIS A 234 -23.22 -6.04 -3.61
N LYS A 235 -23.62 -7.19 -4.16
CA LYS A 235 -23.05 -7.77 -5.38
C LYS A 235 -23.05 -6.85 -6.60
N LYS A 236 -24.09 -6.00 -6.74
CA LYS A 236 -24.21 -5.08 -7.89
C LYS A 236 -23.31 -3.85 -7.77
N THR A 237 -22.90 -3.48 -6.57
CA THR A 237 -22.11 -2.27 -6.27
C THR A 237 -20.63 -2.56 -6.05
N THR A 238 -20.30 -3.84 -5.79
CA THR A 238 -18.97 -4.27 -5.36
C THR A 238 -18.39 -5.27 -6.34
N LYS A 239 -17.10 -5.19 -6.54
CA LYS A 239 -16.29 -6.11 -7.35
C LYS A 239 -15.24 -6.79 -6.49
N ILE A 240 -14.58 -7.82 -7.06
CA ILE A 240 -13.54 -8.58 -6.37
C ILE A 240 -12.19 -8.26 -7.03
N ALA A 241 -11.13 -8.24 -6.23
CA ALA A 241 -9.77 -8.13 -6.70
C ALA A 241 -8.90 -9.20 -6.02
N ILE A 242 -7.83 -9.59 -6.68
CA ILE A 242 -6.86 -10.58 -6.19
C ILE A 242 -5.47 -9.97 -6.25
N ASP A 243 -4.69 -10.19 -5.19
CA ASP A 243 -3.24 -10.15 -5.23
C ASP A 243 -2.72 -11.57 -5.22
N ALA A 244 -2.13 -12.00 -6.34
CA ALA A 244 -1.57 -13.34 -6.46
C ALA A 244 -0.20 -13.44 -5.78
N ALA A 245 0.56 -12.34 -5.74
CA ALA A 245 1.96 -12.31 -5.28
C ALA A 245 2.77 -13.48 -5.89
N ALA A 246 2.68 -13.65 -7.21
CA ALA A 246 3.10 -14.88 -7.88
C ALA A 246 4.60 -15.17 -7.79
N SER A 247 5.42 -14.18 -7.42
CA SER A 247 6.85 -14.39 -7.09
C SER A 247 7.02 -15.38 -5.94
N GLU A 248 6.05 -15.50 -5.01
CA GLU A 248 6.13 -16.33 -3.82
C GLU A 248 5.97 -17.83 -4.10
N PHE A 249 5.25 -18.19 -5.16
CA PHE A 249 5.08 -19.56 -5.61
C PHE A 249 5.76 -19.87 -6.97
N TYR A 250 6.63 -18.98 -7.41
CA TYR A 250 7.47 -19.17 -8.59
C TYR A 250 8.73 -19.95 -8.24
N HIS A 251 9.01 -21.03 -8.98
CA HIS A 251 10.26 -21.79 -8.86
C HIS A 251 10.73 -22.28 -10.23
N LYS A 252 11.96 -21.91 -10.64
CA LYS A 252 12.65 -22.39 -11.86
C LYS A 252 11.78 -22.40 -13.12
N GLY A 253 11.06 -21.32 -13.38
CA GLY A 253 10.22 -21.18 -14.58
C GLY A 253 8.79 -21.70 -14.44
N HIS A 254 8.42 -22.23 -13.28
CA HIS A 254 7.10 -22.81 -13.02
C HIS A 254 6.39 -22.09 -11.89
N TYR A 255 5.08 -22.05 -11.95
CA TYR A 255 4.18 -21.53 -10.94
C TYR A 255 3.33 -22.68 -10.39
N LEU A 256 3.42 -22.99 -9.11
CA LEU A 256 2.74 -24.15 -8.49
C LEU A 256 3.05 -25.47 -9.24
N GLY A 257 4.27 -25.60 -9.75
CA GLY A 257 4.66 -26.77 -10.56
C GLY A 257 4.07 -26.83 -11.96
N LYS A 258 3.39 -25.77 -12.42
CA LYS A 258 2.77 -25.62 -13.74
C LYS A 258 3.48 -24.56 -14.57
N THR A 259 3.19 -24.53 -15.90
CA THR A 259 3.76 -23.53 -16.79
C THR A 259 3.12 -22.14 -16.59
N ARG A 260 3.75 -21.10 -17.06
CA ARG A 260 3.20 -19.75 -17.07
C ARG A 260 1.97 -19.58 -17.95
N GLU A 261 1.88 -20.35 -19.04
CA GLU A 261 0.72 -20.40 -19.93
C GLU A 261 -0.50 -20.99 -19.20
N TRP A 262 -0.29 -22.07 -18.42
CA TRP A 262 -1.33 -22.62 -17.57
C TRP A 262 -1.84 -21.58 -16.56
N LEU A 263 -0.94 -20.81 -15.92
CA LEU A 263 -1.34 -19.77 -14.96
C LEU A 263 -2.11 -18.64 -15.65
N LEU A 264 -1.71 -18.23 -16.85
CA LEU A 264 -2.47 -17.27 -17.66
C LEU A 264 -3.90 -17.75 -17.94
N ASP A 265 -4.05 -19.00 -18.38
CA ASP A 265 -5.37 -19.58 -18.67
C ASP A 265 -6.21 -19.76 -17.39
N TYR A 266 -5.57 -20.01 -16.27
CA TYR A 266 -6.23 -20.02 -14.98
C TYR A 266 -6.81 -18.65 -14.62
N TYR A 267 -6.04 -17.55 -14.75
CA TYR A 267 -6.58 -16.19 -14.57
C TYR A 267 -7.72 -15.87 -15.52
N LYS A 268 -7.64 -16.27 -16.78
CA LYS A 268 -8.75 -16.11 -17.75
C LYS A 268 -10.01 -16.83 -17.29
N THR A 269 -9.86 -18.02 -16.75
CA THR A 269 -10.98 -18.80 -16.21
C THR A 269 -11.61 -18.10 -15.00
N LEU A 270 -10.79 -17.64 -14.05
CA LEU A 270 -11.27 -16.91 -12.88
C LEU A 270 -11.99 -15.61 -13.28
N THR A 271 -11.44 -14.85 -14.23
CA THR A 271 -12.05 -13.58 -14.67
C THR A 271 -13.35 -13.76 -15.47
N LYS A 272 -13.59 -14.93 -16.07
CA LYS A 272 -14.88 -15.29 -16.69
C LYS A 272 -15.90 -15.72 -15.65
N SER A 273 -15.49 -16.41 -14.61
CA SER A 273 -16.38 -17.05 -13.61
C SER A 273 -16.78 -16.11 -12.49
N TYR A 274 -15.95 -15.11 -12.17
CA TYR A 274 -16.14 -14.22 -11.03
C TYR A 274 -16.08 -12.74 -11.45
N PRO A 275 -16.69 -11.82 -10.70
CA PRO A 275 -16.69 -10.39 -11.03
C PRO A 275 -15.34 -9.72 -10.68
N LEU A 276 -14.24 -10.29 -11.18
CA LEU A 276 -12.89 -9.77 -10.97
C LEU A 276 -12.65 -8.52 -11.81
N ILE A 277 -12.10 -7.48 -11.16
CA ILE A 277 -11.74 -6.22 -11.81
C ILE A 277 -10.25 -5.90 -11.73
N SER A 278 -9.50 -6.59 -10.85
CA SER A 278 -8.08 -6.31 -10.64
C SER A 278 -7.34 -7.59 -10.29
N LEU A 279 -6.17 -7.76 -10.90
CA LEU A 279 -5.17 -8.78 -10.61
C LEU A 279 -3.84 -8.07 -10.34
N GLU A 280 -3.29 -8.26 -9.16
CA GLU A 280 -2.01 -7.73 -8.74
C GLU A 280 -0.97 -8.85 -8.80
N ASP A 281 0.22 -8.50 -9.30
CA ASP A 281 1.38 -9.37 -9.45
C ASP A 281 1.06 -10.79 -9.92
N PRO A 282 0.41 -10.92 -11.10
CA PRO A 282 0.00 -12.22 -11.62
C PRO A 282 1.17 -13.13 -12.04
N PHE A 283 2.38 -12.58 -12.17
CA PHE A 283 3.60 -13.30 -12.52
C PHE A 283 4.80 -12.82 -11.71
N GLU A 284 5.93 -13.53 -11.80
CA GLU A 284 7.18 -13.22 -11.11
C GLU A 284 7.70 -11.82 -11.51
N GLN A 285 8.30 -11.11 -10.56
CA GLN A 285 8.70 -9.69 -10.62
C GLN A 285 9.65 -9.31 -11.76
N ASN A 286 10.18 -10.26 -12.52
CA ASN A 286 11.02 -10.01 -13.71
C ASN A 286 10.38 -10.50 -15.01
N ASP A 287 9.22 -11.16 -14.95
CA ASP A 287 8.55 -11.68 -16.15
C ASP A 287 7.72 -10.59 -16.88
N PHE A 288 8.39 -9.53 -17.32
CA PHE A 288 7.76 -8.45 -18.09
C PHE A 288 7.00 -8.96 -19.32
N HIS A 289 7.44 -10.08 -19.91
CA HIS A 289 6.79 -10.68 -21.06
C HIS A 289 5.38 -11.21 -20.72
N MET A 290 5.25 -11.94 -19.62
CA MET A 290 3.95 -12.45 -19.22
C MET A 290 3.03 -11.34 -18.67
N PHE A 291 3.58 -10.32 -18.00
CA PHE A 291 2.82 -9.11 -17.67
C PHE A 291 2.30 -8.40 -18.94
N THR A 292 3.10 -8.29 -20.01
CA THR A 292 2.65 -7.77 -21.30
C THR A 292 1.52 -8.62 -21.89
N THR A 293 1.69 -9.94 -21.87
CA THR A 293 0.72 -10.88 -22.42
C THR A 293 -0.62 -10.78 -21.72
N ILE A 294 -0.64 -10.86 -20.39
CA ILE A 294 -1.90 -10.76 -19.62
C ILE A 294 -2.54 -9.37 -19.76
N THR A 295 -1.73 -8.30 -19.83
CA THR A 295 -2.25 -6.93 -20.03
C THR A 295 -2.92 -6.81 -21.40
N LYS A 296 -2.35 -7.38 -22.45
CA LYS A 296 -2.93 -7.41 -23.79
C LYS A 296 -4.25 -8.17 -23.82
N GLU A 297 -4.33 -9.31 -23.13
CA GLU A 297 -5.50 -10.21 -23.17
C GLU A 297 -6.63 -9.77 -22.23
N LEU A 298 -6.32 -9.33 -21.03
CA LEU A 298 -7.31 -9.00 -20.00
C LEU A 298 -7.41 -7.51 -19.68
N GLY A 299 -6.38 -6.72 -19.98
CA GLY A 299 -6.23 -5.35 -19.48
C GLY A 299 -7.31 -4.35 -19.92
N LYS A 300 -8.17 -4.69 -20.92
CA LYS A 300 -9.34 -3.88 -21.27
C LYS A 300 -10.50 -4.03 -20.27
N LYS A 301 -10.53 -5.12 -19.51
CA LYS A 301 -11.63 -5.46 -18.58
C LYS A 301 -11.16 -5.57 -17.14
N VAL A 302 -9.91 -5.92 -16.94
CA VAL A 302 -9.28 -6.19 -15.64
C VAL A 302 -8.06 -5.32 -15.49
N GLN A 303 -7.95 -4.64 -14.37
CA GLN A 303 -6.76 -3.91 -13.99
C GLN A 303 -5.62 -4.90 -13.68
N ILE A 304 -4.45 -4.70 -14.31
CA ILE A 304 -3.24 -5.48 -14.04
C ILE A 304 -2.29 -4.57 -13.25
N VAL A 305 -2.18 -4.86 -11.96
CA VAL A 305 -1.42 -4.03 -11.02
C VAL A 305 0.01 -4.54 -10.93
N ALA A 306 0.95 -3.63 -11.07
CA ALA A 306 2.39 -3.88 -10.93
C ALA A 306 2.85 -3.40 -9.54
N ASP A 307 3.12 -4.36 -8.63
CA ASP A 307 3.74 -4.16 -7.32
C ASP A 307 5.24 -4.48 -7.40
N ASP A 308 5.64 -5.71 -7.16
CA ASP A 308 7.04 -6.15 -7.18
C ASP A 308 7.71 -5.98 -8.55
N LEU A 309 6.93 -5.98 -9.64
CA LEU A 309 7.41 -5.65 -10.97
C LEU A 309 8.04 -4.26 -11.02
N THR A 310 7.50 -3.28 -10.30
CA THR A 310 7.89 -1.87 -10.36
C THR A 310 8.51 -1.33 -9.09
N VAL A 311 8.15 -1.87 -7.92
CA VAL A 311 8.58 -1.45 -6.57
C VAL A 311 8.56 0.06 -6.37
N SER A 312 7.53 0.73 -6.89
CA SER A 312 7.39 2.20 -6.86
C SER A 312 8.61 2.97 -7.41
N ASN A 313 9.43 2.32 -8.24
CA ASN A 313 10.68 2.84 -8.77
C ASN A 313 10.50 3.34 -10.21
N VAL A 314 10.84 4.62 -10.47
CA VAL A 314 10.67 5.29 -11.77
C VAL A 314 11.36 4.54 -12.92
N TYR A 315 12.54 3.98 -12.70
CA TYR A 315 13.26 3.21 -13.75
C TYR A 315 12.51 1.94 -14.12
N ARG A 316 12.00 1.21 -13.13
CA ARG A 316 11.22 -0.02 -13.36
C ARG A 316 9.84 0.28 -13.95
N ILE A 317 9.19 1.38 -13.51
CA ILE A 317 7.93 1.85 -14.12
C ILE A 317 8.15 2.18 -15.59
N ASN A 318 9.21 2.94 -15.95
CA ASN A 318 9.54 3.24 -17.34
C ASN A 318 9.75 1.95 -18.17
N LYS A 319 10.45 0.97 -17.61
CA LYS A 319 10.61 -0.34 -18.27
C LYS A 319 9.26 -1.02 -18.47
N ALA A 320 8.39 -1.06 -17.45
CA ALA A 320 7.06 -1.66 -17.56
C ALA A 320 6.19 -0.94 -18.60
N LEU A 321 6.26 0.39 -18.69
CA LEU A 321 5.59 1.18 -19.72
C LEU A 321 6.08 0.84 -21.13
N GLN A 322 7.39 0.72 -21.34
CA GLN A 322 7.97 0.33 -22.63
C GLN A 322 7.50 -1.06 -23.08
N PHE A 323 7.42 -2.01 -22.15
CA PHE A 323 6.90 -3.36 -22.39
C PHE A 323 5.36 -3.43 -22.44
N LYS A 324 4.64 -2.36 -22.09
CA LYS A 324 3.18 -2.38 -21.88
C LYS A 324 2.78 -3.44 -20.86
N ALA A 325 3.57 -3.59 -19.81
CA ALA A 325 3.48 -4.61 -18.79
C ALA A 325 2.72 -4.08 -17.57
N GLY A 326 1.40 -4.20 -17.58
CA GLY A 326 0.50 -3.64 -16.57
C GLY A 326 -0.28 -2.41 -17.07
N ASN A 327 -1.24 -1.95 -16.26
CA ASN A 327 -2.03 -0.73 -16.50
C ASN A 327 -2.40 -0.01 -15.19
N ALA A 328 -1.80 -0.44 -14.07
CA ALA A 328 -1.89 0.23 -12.78
C ALA A 328 -0.62 0.04 -11.96
N LEU A 329 -0.26 1.06 -11.22
CA LEU A 329 0.84 1.07 -10.25
C LEU A 329 0.30 0.81 -8.85
N LEU A 330 0.89 -0.13 -8.11
CA LEU A 330 0.80 -0.14 -6.67
C LEU A 330 1.87 0.79 -6.09
N LEU A 331 1.45 1.81 -5.37
CA LEU A 331 2.36 2.81 -4.80
C LEU A 331 2.58 2.55 -3.32
N LYS A 332 3.78 2.09 -2.97
CA LYS A 332 4.22 1.84 -1.61
C LYS A 332 5.40 2.78 -1.28
N VAL A 333 5.16 3.78 -0.44
CA VAL A 333 6.16 4.82 -0.15
C VAL A 333 7.47 4.27 0.42
N ASN A 334 7.40 3.18 1.19
CA ASN A 334 8.60 2.58 1.79
C ASN A 334 9.44 1.74 0.82
N GLN A 335 8.88 1.34 -0.35
CA GLN A 335 9.67 0.66 -1.39
C GLN A 335 10.70 1.56 -2.04
N ILE A 336 10.50 2.89 -1.99
CA ILE A 336 11.38 3.88 -2.63
C ILE A 336 12.10 4.78 -1.62
N GLY A 337 11.48 5.12 -0.48
CA GLY A 337 12.14 5.69 0.69
C GLY A 337 12.11 7.22 0.81
N THR A 338 11.46 7.97 -0.09
CA THR A 338 11.11 9.38 0.09
C THR A 338 9.75 9.72 -0.54
N LEU A 339 9.10 10.75 -0.03
CA LEU A 339 7.82 11.23 -0.54
C LEU A 339 7.94 11.77 -1.97
N THR A 340 9.00 12.53 -2.26
CA THR A 340 9.22 13.10 -3.59
C THR A 340 9.37 12.01 -4.66
N GLU A 341 10.13 10.95 -4.40
CA GLU A 341 10.27 9.82 -5.34
C GLU A 341 8.94 9.07 -5.51
N ALA A 342 8.18 8.87 -4.43
CA ALA A 342 6.84 8.27 -4.50
C ALA A 342 5.87 9.11 -5.34
N MET A 343 5.89 10.44 -5.18
CA MET A 343 5.11 11.36 -6.01
C MET A 343 5.53 11.33 -7.48
N GLN A 344 6.83 11.25 -7.77
CA GLN A 344 7.35 11.10 -9.13
C GLN A 344 6.89 9.79 -9.77
N ALA A 345 6.90 8.67 -9.03
CA ALA A 345 6.38 7.39 -9.49
C ALA A 345 4.89 7.47 -9.83
N ALA A 346 4.10 8.09 -8.96
CA ALA A 346 2.67 8.31 -9.18
C ALA A 346 2.41 9.19 -10.41
N ARG A 347 3.15 10.30 -10.55
CA ARG A 347 3.03 11.21 -11.70
C ARG A 347 3.32 10.49 -13.01
N LEU A 348 4.45 9.76 -13.06
CA LEU A 348 4.83 8.99 -14.24
C LEU A 348 3.73 8.00 -14.66
N ALA A 349 3.15 7.28 -13.71
CA ALA A 349 2.06 6.33 -13.97
C ALA A 349 0.81 7.04 -14.54
N LEU A 350 0.37 8.13 -13.89
CA LEU A 350 -0.81 8.90 -14.30
C LEU A 350 -0.64 9.55 -15.69
N ASP A 351 0.53 10.13 -15.98
CA ASP A 351 0.84 10.75 -17.27
C ASP A 351 0.77 9.73 -18.43
N HIS A 352 1.02 8.44 -18.12
CA HIS A 352 0.88 7.34 -19.07
C HIS A 352 -0.46 6.60 -18.97
N LYS A 353 -1.47 7.22 -18.32
CA LYS A 353 -2.84 6.67 -18.17
C LYS A 353 -2.92 5.36 -17.38
N TRP A 354 -1.91 5.05 -16.61
CA TRP A 354 -2.01 4.01 -15.60
C TRP A 354 -2.82 4.52 -14.42
N LYS A 355 -3.57 3.65 -13.79
CA LYS A 355 -4.17 3.94 -12.49
C LYS A 355 -3.10 3.86 -11.39
N VAL A 356 -3.34 4.54 -10.28
CA VAL A 356 -2.49 4.48 -9.10
C VAL A 356 -3.32 3.99 -7.93
N MET A 357 -2.83 2.96 -7.24
CA MET A 357 -3.38 2.43 -6.01
C MET A 357 -2.37 2.68 -4.90
N VAL A 358 -2.65 3.60 -3.99
CA VAL A 358 -1.81 3.83 -2.81
C VAL A 358 -2.00 2.65 -1.85
N SER A 359 -0.91 2.09 -1.34
CA SER A 359 -0.98 0.83 -0.61
C SER A 359 -0.33 0.89 0.77
N HIS A 360 -0.94 0.19 1.71
CA HIS A 360 -0.36 -0.20 2.98
C HIS A 360 0.72 -1.29 2.79
N ARG A 361 1.28 -1.75 3.91
CA ARG A 361 2.12 -2.97 3.96
C ARG A 361 1.53 -3.96 4.98
N SER A 362 2.02 -5.22 4.95
CA SER A 362 1.62 -6.25 5.92
C SER A 362 1.96 -5.85 7.36
N GLY A 363 3.15 -5.31 7.61
CA GLY A 363 3.54 -4.69 8.88
C GLY A 363 3.26 -3.20 8.88
N GLU A 364 2.06 -2.81 9.26
CA GLU A 364 1.62 -1.42 9.34
C GLU A 364 1.82 -0.83 10.74
N THR A 365 1.60 0.46 10.84
CA THR A 365 1.48 1.20 12.10
C THR A 365 0.11 1.85 12.18
N GLU A 366 -0.23 2.46 13.31
CA GLU A 366 -1.45 3.25 13.47
C GLU A 366 -1.42 4.57 12.69
N ASP A 367 -0.29 4.94 12.09
CA ASP A 367 -0.15 6.14 11.27
C ASP A 367 -1.02 6.08 10.00
N PRO A 368 -2.01 6.98 9.84
CA PRO A 368 -2.91 6.97 8.69
C PRO A 368 -2.36 7.70 7.45
N TYR A 369 -1.09 8.03 7.38
CA TYR A 369 -0.47 8.89 6.35
C TYR A 369 -0.93 8.57 4.92
N ILE A 370 -1.03 7.29 4.57
CA ILE A 370 -1.41 6.88 3.21
C ILE A 370 -2.84 7.28 2.81
N ALA A 371 -3.71 7.53 3.77
CA ALA A 371 -5.06 8.05 3.52
C ALA A 371 -5.00 9.48 2.97
N ASP A 372 -4.24 10.36 3.65
CA ASP A 372 -4.00 11.73 3.18
C ASP A 372 -3.26 11.74 1.85
N LEU A 373 -2.28 10.84 1.67
CA LEU A 373 -1.52 10.70 0.42
C LEU A 373 -2.43 10.31 -0.75
N ALA A 374 -3.31 9.33 -0.57
CA ALA A 374 -4.20 8.87 -1.63
C ALA A 374 -5.13 9.99 -2.13
N VAL A 375 -5.66 10.81 -1.21
CA VAL A 375 -6.50 11.97 -1.55
C VAL A 375 -5.65 13.09 -2.16
N GLY A 376 -4.50 13.40 -1.59
CA GLY A 376 -3.59 14.42 -2.07
C GLY A 376 -3.10 14.16 -3.49
N LEU A 377 -2.80 12.92 -3.84
CA LEU A 377 -2.42 12.52 -5.20
C LEU A 377 -3.61 12.44 -6.17
N GLY A 378 -4.86 12.40 -5.67
CA GLY A 378 -6.02 12.07 -6.49
C GLY A 378 -5.92 10.65 -7.08
N ALA A 379 -5.30 9.72 -6.36
CA ALA A 379 -4.97 8.39 -6.84
C ALA A 379 -6.20 7.56 -7.26
N GLY A 380 -7.34 7.85 -6.65
CA GLY A 380 -8.63 7.20 -6.95
C GLY A 380 -8.77 5.79 -6.37
N GLN A 381 -7.68 5.17 -5.90
CA GLN A 381 -7.68 3.83 -5.32
C GLN A 381 -6.73 3.77 -4.10
N ILE A 382 -7.12 2.95 -3.12
CA ILE A 382 -6.29 2.66 -1.95
C ILE A 382 -6.44 1.19 -1.54
N LYS A 383 -5.33 0.50 -1.28
CA LYS A 383 -5.27 -0.83 -0.69
C LYS A 383 -4.89 -0.66 0.78
N LEU A 384 -5.74 -1.09 1.71
CA LEU A 384 -5.60 -0.73 3.13
C LEU A 384 -5.97 -1.85 4.12
N GLY A 385 -6.12 -3.09 3.62
CA GLY A 385 -6.49 -4.25 4.43
C GLY A 385 -7.99 -4.35 4.71
N ALA A 386 -8.39 -5.27 5.57
CA ALA A 386 -9.77 -5.41 6.00
C ALA A 386 -10.19 -4.26 6.95
N PRO A 387 -11.51 -4.02 7.14
CA PRO A 387 -12.01 -3.10 8.17
C PRO A 387 -11.90 -3.73 9.57
N CYS A 388 -10.70 -4.20 9.92
CA CYS A 388 -10.36 -4.91 11.14
C CYS A 388 -8.91 -4.61 11.50
N ARG A 389 -8.55 -4.62 12.79
CA ARG A 389 -7.25 -4.21 13.37
C ARG A 389 -7.05 -2.70 13.28
N SER A 390 -6.56 -2.09 14.37
CA SER A 390 -6.43 -0.63 14.47
C SER A 390 -5.46 -0.02 13.46
N ASP A 391 -4.41 -0.75 13.10
CA ASP A 391 -3.45 -0.39 12.06
C ASP A 391 -4.08 -0.25 10.66
N ARG A 392 -5.21 -0.93 10.40
CA ARG A 392 -6.00 -0.80 9.16
C ARG A 392 -7.12 0.23 9.32
N THR A 393 -7.92 0.11 10.39
CA THR A 393 -9.07 1.00 10.60
C THR A 393 -8.66 2.45 10.80
N SER A 394 -7.41 2.75 11.23
CA SER A 394 -6.88 4.11 11.29
C SER A 394 -6.98 4.83 9.93
N LYS A 395 -6.71 4.12 8.82
CA LYS A 395 -6.75 4.65 7.44
C LYS A 395 -8.19 4.87 6.98
N TYR A 396 -9.10 3.93 7.27
CA TYR A 396 -10.54 4.10 7.02
C TYR A 396 -11.09 5.32 7.75
N ASN A 397 -10.79 5.42 9.05
CA ASN A 397 -11.24 6.53 9.88
C ASN A 397 -10.68 7.87 9.41
N GLN A 398 -9.43 7.91 8.91
CA GLN A 398 -8.86 9.13 8.37
C GLN A 398 -9.55 9.56 7.06
N LEU A 399 -9.88 8.62 6.17
CA LEU A 399 -10.62 8.93 4.96
C LEU A 399 -12.05 9.42 5.25
N LEU A 400 -12.72 8.88 6.28
CA LEU A 400 -14.02 9.40 6.76
C LEU A 400 -13.88 10.84 7.26
N ARG A 401 -12.83 11.16 8.04
CA ARG A 401 -12.56 12.55 8.49
C ARG A 401 -12.30 13.49 7.32
N ILE A 402 -11.52 13.02 6.32
CA ILE A 402 -11.25 13.80 5.11
C ILE A 402 -12.55 14.04 4.33
N GLU A 403 -13.43 13.04 4.21
CA GLU A 403 -14.74 13.19 3.56
C GLU A 403 -15.60 14.24 4.29
N GLU A 404 -15.63 14.21 5.61
CA GLU A 404 -16.32 15.22 6.44
C GLU A 404 -15.77 16.64 6.22
N VAL A 405 -14.45 16.81 6.25
CA VAL A 405 -13.77 18.10 5.98
C VAL A 405 -14.09 18.64 4.58
N LEU A 406 -14.11 17.77 3.58
CA LEU A 406 -14.44 18.15 2.21
C LEU A 406 -15.94 18.50 2.06
N GLY A 407 -16.82 17.89 2.83
CA GLY A 407 -18.27 18.14 2.82
C GLY A 407 -18.85 18.03 1.40
N LYS A 408 -19.50 19.09 0.91
CA LYS A 408 -20.09 19.12 -0.45
C LYS A 408 -19.06 19.03 -1.59
N ARG A 409 -17.78 19.25 -1.30
CA ARG A 409 -16.67 19.08 -2.28
C ARG A 409 -16.21 17.62 -2.40
N ALA A 410 -16.58 16.76 -1.46
CA ALA A 410 -16.20 15.36 -1.49
C ALA A 410 -16.68 14.69 -2.77
N ARG A 411 -15.79 13.95 -3.41
CA ARG A 411 -16.07 13.15 -4.61
C ARG A 411 -15.47 11.77 -4.42
N TYR A 412 -16.32 10.76 -4.48
CA TYR A 412 -15.87 9.37 -4.49
C TYR A 412 -15.35 9.01 -5.89
N ALA A 413 -14.20 8.35 -5.94
CA ALA A 413 -13.58 7.97 -7.20
C ALA A 413 -14.43 6.96 -8.00
N ARG A 414 -14.24 6.95 -9.30
CA ARG A 414 -14.87 5.97 -10.21
C ARG A 414 -13.79 5.02 -10.74
N PHE A 415 -14.16 3.74 -10.86
CA PHE A 415 -13.26 2.70 -11.38
C PHE A 415 -13.10 2.76 -12.90
#